data_3186269191bd3d24c373f07c47d078e8
#
_entry.id   3186269191bd3d24c373f07c47d078e8
#
_cell.length_a   1.000
_cell.length_b   1.000
_cell.length_c   1.000
_cell.angle_alpha   90.00
_cell.angle_beta   90.00
_cell.angle_gamma   90.00
#
_symmetry.space_group_name_H-M   'P 1'
#
loop_
_entity.id
_entity.type
_entity.pdbx_description
1 polymer ?
#
loop_
_entity_poly.entity_id
_entity_poly.type
_entity_poly.pdbx_seq_one_letter_code
_entity_poly.pdbx_strand_id
1 'polypeptide(L)'
;MNKRIWLILALAIPLYPLLTWLVLTFYQDDPSKMIWNDREAYNLKYISQLTAQSPLTQPQLIEKLGGPDITEAKKVGTDIYQLMYYRTKREISDGITTRQECTALLFKNHQLIALAEPAVTLYQQATADDA
;
A
#
# COMPACT_ATOMS: atom_id res chain seq x y z
N MET A 1 -33.87 41.10 15.73
CA MET A 1 -33.23 39.79 15.62
C MET A 1 -32.62 39.40 16.95
N ASN A 2 -32.87 38.21 17.38
CA ASN A 2 -32.45 37.74 18.69
C ASN A 2 -30.93 37.59 18.77
N LYS A 3 -30.28 38.19 19.77
CA LYS A 3 -28.83 38.12 19.97
C LYS A 3 -28.32 36.68 20.12
N ARG A 4 -29.16 35.78 20.61
CA ARG A 4 -28.82 34.33 20.74
C ARG A 4 -28.59 33.66 19.41
N ILE A 5 -29.35 34.06 18.40
CA ILE A 5 -29.19 33.49 17.04
C ILE A 5 -27.85 33.91 16.45
N TRP A 6 -27.47 35.16 16.63
CA TRP A 6 -26.16 35.66 16.18
C TRP A 6 -25.00 34.97 16.88
N LEU A 7 -25.12 34.67 18.17
CA LEU A 7 -24.10 33.93 18.93
C LEU A 7 -23.97 32.51 18.41
N ILE A 8 -25.09 31.84 18.12
CA ILE A 8 -25.07 30.45 17.56
C ILE A 8 -24.42 30.45 16.19
N LEU A 9 -24.74 31.38 15.31
CA LEU A 9 -24.13 31.50 13.99
C LEU A 9 -22.64 31.82 14.08
N ALA A 10 -22.25 32.71 15.01
CA ALA A 10 -20.84 33.06 15.20
C ALA A 10 -20.00 31.89 15.71
N LEU A 11 -20.58 30.93 16.45
CA LEU A 11 -19.92 29.74 16.93
C LEU A 11 -19.93 28.63 15.86
N ALA A 12 -21.00 28.53 15.08
CA ALA A 12 -21.14 27.49 14.04
C ALA A 12 -20.20 27.72 12.86
N ILE A 13 -19.97 28.96 12.45
CA ILE A 13 -19.12 29.30 11.30
C ILE A 13 -17.67 28.79 11.47
N PRO A 14 -16.95 29.04 12.58
CA PRO A 14 -15.58 28.54 12.76
C PRO A 14 -15.53 27.05 13.14
N LEU A 15 -16.63 26.47 13.66
CA LEU A 15 -16.66 25.08 14.09
C LEU A 15 -16.60 24.11 12.91
N TYR A 16 -17.27 24.43 11.81
CA TYR A 16 -17.31 23.56 10.63
C TYR A 16 -15.92 23.35 10.00
N PRO A 17 -15.16 24.40 9.66
CA PRO A 17 -13.81 24.20 9.10
C PRO A 17 -12.85 23.57 10.13
N LEU A 18 -13.05 23.82 11.43
CA LEU A 18 -12.23 23.18 12.46
C LEU A 18 -12.46 21.66 12.49
N LEU A 19 -13.71 21.21 12.44
CA LEU A 19 -14.04 19.78 12.39
C LEU A 19 -13.50 19.13 11.11
N THR A 20 -13.62 19.81 9.96
CA THR A 20 -13.08 19.32 8.70
C THR A 20 -11.56 19.18 8.79
N TRP A 21 -10.88 20.16 9.35
CA TRP A 21 -9.43 20.11 9.53
C TRP A 21 -9.01 18.96 10.43
N LEU A 22 -9.72 18.72 11.54
CA LEU A 22 -9.43 17.61 12.45
C LEU A 22 -9.61 16.27 11.75
N VAL A 23 -10.68 16.09 10.99
CA VAL A 23 -10.91 14.84 10.25
C VAL A 23 -9.80 14.60 9.23
N LEU A 24 -9.43 15.61 8.45
CA LEU A 24 -8.37 15.48 7.44
C LEU A 24 -6.99 15.26 8.05
N THR A 25 -6.73 15.79 9.24
CA THR A 25 -5.43 15.65 9.90
C THR A 25 -5.28 14.31 10.62
N PHE A 26 -6.33 13.83 11.28
CA PHE A 26 -6.28 12.60 12.09
C PHE A 26 -6.87 11.38 11.42
N TYR A 27 -7.57 11.57 10.30
CA TYR A 27 -8.08 10.43 9.52
C TYR A 27 -6.93 9.70 8.85
N GLN A 28 -6.86 8.40 9.10
CA GLN A 28 -5.87 7.53 8.45
C GLN A 28 -6.60 6.61 7.48
N ASP A 29 -6.05 6.53 6.28
CA ASP A 29 -6.57 5.61 5.29
C ASP A 29 -6.32 4.17 5.74
N ASP A 30 -7.37 3.35 5.70
CA ASP A 30 -7.30 1.94 6.04
C ASP A 30 -7.50 1.13 4.75
N PRO A 31 -6.43 0.54 4.19
CA PRO A 31 -6.54 -0.19 2.92
C PRO A 31 -7.50 -1.38 3.00
N SER A 32 -7.72 -1.95 4.18
CA SER A 32 -8.65 -3.06 4.34
C SER A 32 -10.11 -2.66 4.15
N LYS A 33 -10.43 -1.36 4.29
CA LYS A 33 -11.77 -0.80 4.14
C LYS A 33 -12.00 -0.13 2.79
N MET A 34 -10.96 -0.03 1.97
CA MET A 34 -11.05 0.60 0.65
C MET A 34 -11.65 -0.37 -0.37
N ILE A 35 -12.44 0.17 -1.30
CA ILE A 35 -12.81 -0.57 -2.51
C ILE A 35 -11.56 -0.74 -3.38
N TRP A 36 -11.58 -1.72 -4.28
CA TRP A 36 -10.41 -2.10 -5.07
C TRP A 36 -9.81 -0.94 -5.90
N ASN A 37 -10.64 -0.02 -6.41
CA ASN A 37 -10.17 1.15 -7.16
C ASN A 37 -9.32 2.08 -6.30
N ASP A 38 -9.79 2.38 -5.11
CA ASP A 38 -9.10 3.27 -4.16
C ASP A 38 -7.85 2.60 -3.64
N ARG A 39 -7.91 1.30 -3.39
CA ARG A 39 -6.76 0.51 -2.94
C ARG A 39 -5.66 0.47 -4.00
N GLU A 40 -6.04 0.31 -5.27
CA GLU A 40 -5.10 0.34 -6.39
C GLU A 40 -4.33 1.66 -6.44
N ALA A 41 -5.04 2.79 -6.36
CA ALA A 41 -4.43 4.12 -6.34
C ALA A 41 -3.55 4.34 -5.11
N TYR A 42 -4.01 3.87 -3.95
CA TYR A 42 -3.26 3.95 -2.70
C TYR A 42 -1.95 3.15 -2.79
N ASN A 43 -2.02 1.92 -3.29
CA ASN A 43 -0.85 1.06 -3.46
C ASN A 43 0.17 1.69 -4.41
N LEU A 44 -0.30 2.19 -5.54
CA LEU A 44 0.56 2.83 -6.53
C LEU A 44 1.27 4.05 -5.95
N LYS A 45 0.55 4.89 -5.25
CA LYS A 45 1.11 6.08 -4.61
C LYS A 45 2.20 5.73 -3.59
N TYR A 46 1.93 4.75 -2.75
CA TYR A 46 2.88 4.30 -1.72
C TYR A 46 4.13 3.68 -2.37
N ILE A 47 3.93 2.73 -3.28
CA ILE A 47 5.02 1.99 -3.91
C ILE A 47 5.89 2.90 -4.77
N SER A 48 5.30 3.91 -5.42
CA SER A 48 6.05 4.85 -6.26
C SER A 48 7.08 5.68 -5.47
N GLN A 49 6.89 5.79 -4.16
CA GLN A 49 7.82 6.50 -3.26
C GLN A 49 8.94 5.60 -2.73
N LEU A 50 8.87 4.30 -2.99
CA LEU A 50 9.87 3.35 -2.51
C LEU A 50 11.01 3.20 -3.50
N THR A 51 12.18 2.85 -2.96
CA THR A 51 13.32 2.39 -3.76
C THR A 51 13.77 1.03 -3.22
N ALA A 52 14.55 0.30 -4.02
CA ALA A 52 15.08 -1.01 -3.60
C ALA A 52 15.97 -0.92 -2.34
N GLN A 53 16.45 0.27 -2.01
CA GLN A 53 17.30 0.53 -0.86
C GLN A 53 16.54 1.09 0.33
N SER A 54 15.22 1.26 0.20
CA SER A 54 14.39 1.74 1.31
C SER A 54 14.44 0.76 2.48
N PRO A 55 14.63 1.25 3.73
CA PRO A 55 14.67 0.37 4.91
C PRO A 55 13.25 -0.07 5.29
N LEU A 56 12.67 -0.96 4.50
CA LEU A 56 11.32 -1.45 4.67
C LEU A 56 11.33 -2.93 5.00
N THR A 57 10.65 -3.30 6.09
CA THR A 57 10.43 -4.69 6.44
C THR A 57 9.06 -5.16 5.96
N GLN A 58 8.89 -6.48 5.84
CA GLN A 58 7.64 -7.07 5.42
C GLN A 58 6.47 -6.72 6.36
N PRO A 59 6.61 -6.79 7.70
CA PRO A 59 5.53 -6.36 8.59
C PRO A 59 5.15 -4.89 8.42
N GLN A 60 6.11 -4.01 8.17
CA GLN A 60 5.85 -2.60 7.93
C GLN A 60 5.02 -2.37 6.66
N LEU A 61 5.32 -3.13 5.59
CA LEU A 61 4.56 -3.06 4.34
C LEU A 61 3.13 -3.53 4.55
N ILE A 62 2.95 -4.65 5.24
CA ILE A 62 1.62 -5.21 5.53
C ILE A 62 0.80 -4.24 6.38
N GLU A 63 1.43 -3.56 7.32
CA GLU A 63 0.76 -2.53 8.12
C GLU A 63 0.25 -1.37 7.26
N LYS A 64 1.02 -0.97 6.25
CA LYS A 64 0.67 0.15 5.37
C LYS A 64 -0.30 -0.23 4.26
N LEU A 65 -0.08 -1.36 3.60
CA LEU A 65 -0.84 -1.74 2.41
C LEU A 65 -1.82 -2.89 2.64
N GLY A 66 -1.77 -3.53 3.80
CA GLY A 66 -2.53 -4.75 4.04
C GLY A 66 -1.88 -5.97 3.39
N GLY A 67 -2.59 -7.06 3.30
CA GLY A 67 -2.09 -8.28 2.65
C GLY A 67 -1.91 -8.11 1.15
N PRO A 68 -0.95 -8.83 0.54
CA PRO A 68 -0.76 -8.75 -0.91
C PRO A 68 -1.90 -9.41 -1.67
N ASP A 69 -2.11 -8.97 -2.91
CA ASP A 69 -3.11 -9.58 -3.80
C ASP A 69 -2.66 -10.95 -4.29
N ILE A 70 -1.36 -11.10 -4.55
CA ILE A 70 -0.73 -12.37 -4.91
C ILE A 70 0.58 -12.46 -4.13
N THR A 71 0.91 -13.65 -3.65
CA THR A 71 2.18 -13.85 -2.95
C THR A 71 2.81 -15.19 -3.36
N GLU A 72 4.14 -15.19 -3.46
CA GLU A 72 4.94 -16.38 -3.70
C GLU A 72 6.10 -16.36 -2.69
N ALA A 73 6.49 -17.53 -2.22
CA ALA A 73 7.59 -17.64 -1.27
C ALA A 73 8.38 -18.91 -1.54
N LYS A 74 9.68 -18.86 -1.25
CA LYS A 74 10.53 -20.03 -1.32
C LYS A 74 11.71 -19.88 -0.38
N LYS A 75 12.28 -21.02 0.00
CA LYS A 75 13.46 -21.09 0.82
C LYS A 75 14.64 -21.53 -0.03
N VAL A 76 15.71 -20.74 -0.04
CA VAL A 76 16.94 -21.05 -0.77
C VAL A 76 18.07 -21.12 0.26
N GLY A 77 18.52 -22.33 0.58
CA GLY A 77 19.47 -22.53 1.66
C GLY A 77 18.88 -22.12 3.00
N THR A 78 19.47 -21.14 3.67
CA THR A 78 18.96 -20.57 4.93
C THR A 78 18.15 -19.30 4.73
N ASP A 79 18.09 -18.81 3.48
CA ASP A 79 17.39 -17.55 3.17
C ASP A 79 15.95 -17.81 2.74
N ILE A 80 15.05 -16.94 3.18
CA ILE A 80 13.66 -16.98 2.78
C ILE A 80 13.38 -15.80 1.85
N TYR A 81 12.95 -16.12 0.62
CA TYR A 81 12.54 -15.13 -0.36
C TYR A 81 11.03 -15.11 -0.44
N GLN A 82 10.45 -13.91 -0.37
CA GLN A 82 9.01 -13.72 -0.53
C GLN A 82 8.74 -12.62 -1.53
N LEU A 83 7.96 -12.96 -2.56
CA LEU A 83 7.56 -12.03 -3.60
C LEU A 83 6.10 -11.66 -3.36
N MET A 84 5.85 -10.39 -3.11
CA MET A 84 4.52 -9.87 -2.82
C MET A 84 4.06 -8.97 -3.96
N TYR A 85 2.88 -9.24 -4.50
CA TYR A 85 2.28 -8.46 -5.58
C TYR A 85 1.13 -7.62 -5.02
N TYR A 86 1.20 -6.31 -5.26
CA TYR A 86 0.14 -5.38 -4.91
C TYR A 86 -0.42 -4.75 -6.17
N ARG A 87 -1.74 -4.73 -6.29
CA ARG A 87 -2.41 -4.17 -7.46
C ARG A 87 -2.14 -2.67 -7.56
N THR A 88 -1.58 -2.22 -8.68
CA THR A 88 -1.22 -0.83 -8.94
C THR A 88 -1.78 -0.29 -10.23
N LYS A 89 -2.27 -1.15 -11.13
CA LYS A 89 -2.85 -0.75 -12.41
C LYS A 89 -3.93 -1.72 -12.85
N ARG A 90 -4.77 -1.28 -13.78
CA ARG A 90 -5.83 -2.10 -14.35
C ARG A 90 -5.51 -2.40 -15.81
N GLU A 91 -5.41 -3.69 -16.16
CA GLU A 91 -5.27 -4.13 -17.55
C GLU A 91 -6.63 -4.46 -18.14
N ILE A 92 -7.44 -5.23 -17.39
CA ILE A 92 -8.78 -5.66 -17.81
C ILE A 92 -9.74 -5.41 -16.64
N SER A 93 -10.89 -4.80 -16.94
CA SER A 93 -11.90 -4.48 -15.93
C SER A 93 -12.85 -5.68 -15.72
N ASP A 94 -12.31 -6.79 -15.22
CA ASP A 94 -13.04 -8.05 -15.03
C ASP A 94 -13.17 -8.46 -13.55
N GLY A 95 -12.66 -7.64 -12.62
CA GLY A 95 -12.67 -7.96 -11.20
C GLY A 95 -11.64 -8.99 -10.77
N ILE A 96 -10.81 -9.48 -11.71
CA ILE A 96 -9.75 -10.46 -11.43
C ILE A 96 -8.41 -9.73 -11.40
N THR A 97 -7.63 -9.93 -10.33
CA THR A 97 -6.29 -9.38 -10.20
C THR A 97 -5.27 -10.35 -10.78
N THR A 98 -4.49 -9.89 -11.76
CA THR A 98 -3.41 -10.65 -12.40
C THR A 98 -2.06 -10.05 -12.04
N ARG A 99 -0.97 -10.81 -12.27
CA ARG A 99 0.39 -10.32 -12.00
C ARG A 99 0.73 -9.08 -12.83
N GLN A 100 0.20 -8.97 -14.05
CA GLN A 100 0.41 -7.83 -14.92
C GLN A 100 -0.20 -6.54 -14.36
N GLU A 101 -1.22 -6.67 -13.52
CA GLU A 101 -1.89 -5.55 -12.86
C GLU A 101 -1.22 -5.15 -11.54
N CYS A 102 -0.21 -5.89 -11.12
CA CYS A 102 0.46 -5.71 -9.84
C CYS A 102 1.90 -5.25 -9.99
N THR A 103 2.41 -4.58 -8.96
CA THR A 103 3.83 -4.30 -8.79
C THR A 103 4.38 -5.29 -7.77
N ALA A 104 5.49 -5.93 -8.12
CA ALA A 104 6.15 -6.91 -7.26
C ALA A 104 7.10 -6.24 -6.28
N LEU A 105 7.14 -6.75 -5.04
CA LEU A 105 8.11 -6.37 -4.02
C LEU A 105 8.77 -7.65 -3.52
N LEU A 106 10.08 -7.71 -3.58
CA LEU A 106 10.83 -8.88 -3.14
C LEU A 106 11.45 -8.62 -1.76
N PHE A 107 11.17 -9.53 -0.84
CA PHE A 107 11.74 -9.53 0.51
C PHE A 107 12.65 -10.72 0.67
N LYS A 108 13.84 -10.48 1.20
CA LYS A 108 14.78 -11.51 1.61
C LYS A 108 14.94 -11.43 3.12
N ASN A 109 14.57 -12.51 3.82
CA ASN A 109 14.58 -12.56 5.28
C ASN A 109 13.81 -11.37 5.89
N HIS A 110 12.63 -11.06 5.30
CA HIS A 110 11.70 -10.00 5.72
C HIS A 110 12.19 -8.57 5.44
N GLN A 111 13.27 -8.40 4.68
CA GLN A 111 13.80 -7.09 4.27
C GLN A 111 13.59 -6.86 2.78
N LEU A 112 13.11 -5.68 2.40
CA LEU A 112 12.94 -5.31 0.99
C LEU A 112 14.30 -5.22 0.29
N ILE A 113 14.45 -5.92 -0.83
CA ILE A 113 15.68 -5.91 -1.63
C ILE A 113 15.48 -5.52 -3.08
N ALA A 114 14.26 -5.58 -3.60
CA ALA A 114 13.98 -5.24 -4.99
C ALA A 114 12.51 -4.89 -5.20
N LEU A 115 12.23 -4.12 -6.25
CA LEU A 115 10.90 -3.66 -6.64
C LEU A 115 10.67 -3.92 -8.13
N ALA A 116 9.42 -4.15 -8.51
CA ALA A 116 8.95 -4.28 -9.90
C ALA A 116 9.63 -5.44 -10.64
N GLU A 117 9.98 -5.27 -11.90
CA GLU A 117 10.59 -6.33 -12.70
C GLU A 117 11.89 -6.88 -12.13
N PRO A 118 12.83 -6.06 -11.61
CA PRO A 118 14.02 -6.60 -10.93
C PRO A 118 13.70 -7.54 -9.78
N ALA A 119 12.61 -7.32 -9.06
CA ALA A 119 12.18 -8.20 -7.98
C ALA A 119 11.84 -9.59 -8.50
N VAL A 120 11.09 -9.66 -9.60
CA VAL A 120 10.71 -10.93 -10.24
C VAL A 120 11.93 -11.66 -10.74
N THR A 121 12.85 -10.96 -11.41
CA THR A 121 14.07 -11.53 -11.96
C THR A 121 14.96 -12.11 -10.86
N LEU A 122 15.18 -11.37 -9.79
CA LEU A 122 15.98 -11.84 -8.65
C LEU A 122 15.35 -13.07 -7.98
N TYR A 123 14.02 -13.08 -7.86
CA TYR A 123 13.31 -14.22 -7.30
C TYR A 123 13.51 -15.47 -8.16
N GLN A 124 13.41 -15.33 -9.47
CA GLN A 124 13.62 -16.44 -10.40
C GLN A 124 15.07 -16.93 -10.38
N GLN A 125 16.04 -16.02 -10.32
CA GLN A 125 17.47 -16.37 -10.24
C GLN A 125 17.79 -17.10 -8.94
N ALA A 126 17.19 -16.73 -7.83
CA ALA A 126 17.37 -17.43 -6.56
C ALA A 126 16.93 -18.89 -6.66
N THR A 127 15.91 -19.19 -7.47
CA THR A 127 15.51 -20.58 -7.75
C THR A 127 16.58 -21.31 -8.55
N ALA A 128 17.17 -20.66 -9.54
CA ALA A 128 18.20 -21.25 -10.39
C ALA A 128 19.47 -21.57 -9.61
N ASP A 129 19.84 -20.69 -8.65
CA ASP A 129 21.03 -20.88 -7.83
C ASP A 129 20.88 -22.04 -6.84
N ASP A 130 19.65 -22.39 -6.47
CA ASP A 130 19.36 -23.51 -5.58
C ASP A 130 19.40 -24.86 -6.31
N ALA A 131 19.32 -24.82 -7.61
CA ALA A 131 19.44 -26.02 -8.43
C ALA A 131 20.89 -26.42 -8.59
#